data_e6f4ea6837de2b8c85b96f5e1f56d883
#
_entry.id   e6f4ea6837de2b8c85b96f5e1f56d883
#
_cell.length_a   1.000
_cell.length_b   1.000
_cell.length_c   1.000
_cell.angle_alpha   90.00
_cell.angle_beta   90.00
_cell.angle_gamma   90.00
#
_symmetry.space_group_name_H-M   'P 1'
#
loop_
_entity.id
_entity.type
_entity.pdbx_description
1 polymer ?
#
loop_
_entity_poly.entity_id
_entity_poly.type
_entity_poly.pdbx_seq_one_letter_code
_entity_poly.pdbx_strand_id
1 'polypeptide(L)'
;MGELVLGEFEQLVLLALVRIGQDAYGVPICEDIVDRTGREVSLGAVYKTLERLEDKGLVTTRLGEPTPERGGRRKKHYRLAAAGQRALKHSISGLRSMTEGLDADFRL
;
A
#
# COMPACT_ATOMS: atom_id res chain seq x y z
N MET A 1 16.26 15.26 11.68
CA MET A 1 15.61 14.63 10.53
C MET A 1 14.36 13.94 10.97
N GLY A 2 13.25 14.36 10.42
CA GLY A 2 11.99 13.74 10.74
C GLY A 2 11.84 12.41 10.07
N GLU A 3 11.15 11.51 10.71
CA GLU A 3 10.72 10.27 10.09
C GLU A 3 9.60 10.57 9.12
N LEU A 4 9.48 9.75 8.07
CA LEU A 4 8.38 9.87 7.16
C LEU A 4 7.09 9.46 7.87
N VAL A 5 6.15 10.39 7.93
CA VAL A 5 4.85 10.13 8.51
C VAL A 5 3.93 9.70 7.38
N LEU A 6 3.36 8.52 7.50
CA LEU A 6 2.43 7.98 6.51
C LEU A 6 1.01 8.44 6.81
N GLY A 7 0.32 8.91 5.78
CA GLY A 7 -1.12 9.11 5.87
C GLY A 7 -1.84 7.78 5.95
N GLU A 8 -3.07 7.80 6.39
CA GLU A 8 -3.84 6.56 6.56
C GLU A 8 -3.98 5.79 5.26
N PHE A 9 -4.30 6.48 4.16
CA PHE A 9 -4.49 5.80 2.89
C PHE A 9 -3.17 5.23 2.36
N GLU A 10 -2.05 5.92 2.61
CA GLU A 10 -0.74 5.38 2.29
C GLU A 10 -0.47 4.08 3.04
N GLN A 11 -0.86 4.03 4.30
CA GLN A 11 -0.71 2.80 5.10
C GLN A 11 -1.53 1.66 4.52
N LEU A 12 -2.77 1.95 4.09
CA LEU A 12 -3.62 0.93 3.48
C LEU A 12 -3.03 0.39 2.19
N VAL A 13 -2.50 1.27 1.34
CA VAL A 13 -1.86 0.86 0.09
C VAL A 13 -0.62 0.01 0.36
N LEU A 14 0.21 0.41 1.29
CA LEU A 14 1.41 -0.37 1.64
C LEU A 14 1.05 -1.73 2.23
N LEU A 15 0.01 -1.79 3.06
CA LEU A 15 -0.45 -3.07 3.61
C LEU A 15 -0.97 -3.99 2.52
N ALA A 16 -1.70 -3.44 1.54
CA ALA A 16 -2.16 -4.23 0.41
C ALA A 16 -0.98 -4.79 -0.39
N LEU A 17 0.08 -4.00 -0.57
CA LEU A 17 1.30 -4.48 -1.22
C LEU A 17 1.90 -5.68 -0.48
N VAL A 18 1.96 -5.61 0.84
CA VAL A 18 2.48 -6.71 1.65
C VAL A 18 1.63 -7.97 1.46
N ARG A 19 0.30 -7.81 1.43
CA ARG A 19 -0.61 -8.94 1.30
C ARG A 19 -0.55 -9.60 -0.07
N ILE A 20 -0.51 -8.78 -1.12
CA ILE A 20 -0.55 -9.28 -2.50
C ILE A 20 0.80 -9.85 -2.93
N GLY A 21 1.87 -9.19 -2.51
CA GLY A 21 3.22 -9.66 -2.83
C GLY A 21 3.68 -9.24 -4.20
N GLN A 22 4.32 -10.16 -4.94
CA GLN A 22 5.06 -9.82 -6.16
C GLN A 22 4.19 -9.32 -7.32
N ASP A 23 2.94 -9.70 -7.34
CA ASP A 23 2.06 -9.37 -8.46
C ASP A 23 1.19 -8.14 -8.19
N ALA A 24 1.61 -7.30 -7.25
CA ALA A 24 0.83 -6.13 -6.87
C ALA A 24 0.83 -5.07 -7.96
N TYR A 25 -0.35 -4.66 -8.38
CA TYR A 25 -0.54 -3.52 -9.25
C TYR A 25 -1.86 -2.84 -8.84
N GLY A 26 -2.21 -1.75 -9.51
CA GLY A 26 -3.30 -0.89 -9.04
C GLY A 26 -4.62 -1.58 -8.76
N VAL A 27 -5.06 -2.44 -9.70
CA VAL A 27 -6.40 -3.05 -9.59
C VAL A 27 -6.53 -3.97 -8.37
N PRO A 28 -5.69 -4.99 -8.17
CA PRO A 28 -5.82 -5.83 -6.98
C PRO A 28 -5.60 -5.08 -5.68
N ILE A 29 -4.75 -4.04 -5.68
CA ILE A 29 -4.56 -3.20 -4.49
C ILE A 29 -5.89 -2.51 -4.15
N CYS A 30 -6.53 -1.90 -5.15
CA CYS A 30 -7.80 -1.22 -4.97
C CYS A 30 -8.87 -2.19 -4.46
N GLU A 31 -8.97 -3.36 -5.08
CA GLU A 31 -9.94 -4.39 -4.69
C GLU A 31 -9.73 -4.85 -3.25
N ASP A 32 -8.49 -5.07 -2.86
CA ASP A 32 -8.18 -5.52 -1.50
C ASP A 32 -8.60 -4.48 -0.45
N ILE A 33 -8.33 -3.21 -0.73
CA ILE A 33 -8.72 -2.13 0.19
C ILE A 33 -10.24 -2.04 0.31
N VAL A 34 -10.94 -2.06 -0.82
CA VAL A 34 -12.40 -1.98 -0.84
C VAL A 34 -13.02 -3.15 -0.07
N ASP A 35 -12.54 -4.37 -0.36
CA ASP A 35 -13.09 -5.57 0.26
C ASP A 35 -12.88 -5.60 1.77
N ARG A 36 -11.73 -5.13 2.23
CA ARG A 36 -11.39 -5.24 3.65
C ARG A 36 -11.89 -4.07 4.48
N THR A 37 -11.98 -2.89 3.90
CA THR A 37 -12.35 -1.70 4.67
C THR A 37 -13.79 -1.25 4.43
N GLY A 38 -14.42 -1.72 3.38
CA GLY A 38 -15.74 -1.28 3.00
C GLY A 38 -15.79 0.15 2.45
N ARG A 39 -14.63 0.76 2.23
CA ARG A 39 -14.56 2.11 1.70
C ARG A 39 -14.78 2.14 0.20
N GLU A 40 -15.38 3.23 -0.26
CA GLU A 40 -15.34 3.53 -1.69
C GLU A 40 -13.96 4.10 -2.02
N VAL A 41 -13.23 3.42 -2.90
CA VAL A 41 -11.88 3.81 -3.28
C VAL A 41 -11.80 3.80 -4.80
N SER A 42 -11.37 4.91 -5.39
CA SER A 42 -11.17 4.97 -6.83
C SER A 42 -9.79 4.42 -7.19
N LEU A 43 -9.71 3.82 -8.36
CA LEU A 43 -8.44 3.34 -8.89
C LEU A 43 -7.46 4.50 -9.10
N GLY A 44 -7.97 5.67 -9.50
CA GLY A 44 -7.15 6.86 -9.65
C GLY A 44 -6.48 7.28 -8.34
N ALA A 45 -7.20 7.20 -7.23
CA ALA A 45 -6.64 7.52 -5.91
C ALA A 45 -5.52 6.56 -5.54
N VAL A 46 -5.69 5.27 -5.86
CA VAL A 46 -4.64 4.27 -5.62
C VAL A 46 -3.39 4.61 -6.43
N TYR A 47 -3.54 4.91 -7.71
CA TYR A 47 -2.39 5.24 -8.55
C TYR A 47 -1.69 6.52 -8.11
N LYS A 48 -2.43 7.55 -7.73
CA LYS A 48 -1.82 8.78 -7.21
C LYS A 48 -1.01 8.51 -5.96
N THR A 49 -1.54 7.68 -5.08
CA THR A 49 -0.86 7.32 -3.85
C THR A 49 0.40 6.50 -4.14
N LEU A 50 0.31 5.55 -5.07
CA LEU A 50 1.47 4.75 -5.46
C LEU A 50 2.58 5.63 -6.06
N GLU A 51 2.23 6.61 -6.89
CA GLU A 51 3.21 7.56 -7.43
C GLU A 51 3.91 8.33 -6.32
N ARG A 52 3.13 8.79 -5.35
CA ARG A 52 3.67 9.55 -4.22
C ARG A 52 4.60 8.67 -3.39
N LEU A 53 4.23 7.42 -3.17
CA LEU A 53 5.06 6.47 -2.42
C LEU A 53 6.34 6.16 -3.17
N GLU A 54 6.27 6.06 -4.49
CA GLU A 54 7.44 5.85 -5.33
C GLU A 54 8.38 7.05 -5.23
N ASP A 55 7.84 8.26 -5.32
CA ASP A 55 8.63 9.49 -5.19
C ASP A 55 9.33 9.59 -3.85
N LYS A 56 8.71 9.07 -2.81
CA LYS A 56 9.31 9.04 -1.47
C LYS A 56 10.31 7.89 -1.29
N GLY A 57 10.47 7.04 -2.28
CA GLY A 57 11.37 5.89 -2.18
C GLY A 57 10.84 4.74 -1.32
N LEU A 58 9.55 4.72 -1.07
CA LEU A 58 8.93 3.70 -0.21
C LEU A 58 8.48 2.47 -0.97
N VAL A 59 8.29 2.60 -2.28
CA VAL A 59 8.00 1.47 -3.16
C VAL A 59 8.90 1.55 -4.38
N THR A 60 9.15 0.39 -4.99
CA THR A 60 9.84 0.28 -6.27
C THR A 60 8.88 -0.32 -7.28
N THR A 61 9.20 -0.18 -8.55
CA THR A 61 8.33 -0.65 -9.61
C THR A 61 9.11 -1.49 -10.61
N ARG A 62 8.38 -2.35 -11.31
CA ARG A 62 8.90 -3.06 -12.47
C ARG A 62 7.76 -3.24 -13.47
N LEU A 63 8.12 -3.31 -14.73
CA LEU A 63 7.15 -3.65 -15.77
C LEU A 63 7.06 -5.16 -15.88
N GLY A 64 5.84 -5.68 -15.87
CA GLY A 64 5.58 -7.10 -16.07
C GLY A 64 5.69 -7.45 -17.55
N GLU A 65 5.49 -8.74 -17.86
CA GLU A 65 5.45 -9.21 -19.22
C GLU A 65 4.23 -8.64 -19.94
N PRO A 66 4.35 -8.39 -21.26
CA PRO A 66 3.17 -8.01 -22.04
C PRO A 66 2.14 -9.12 -21.97
N THR A 67 0.87 -8.74 -21.84
CA THR A 67 -0.20 -9.74 -21.86
C THR A 67 -0.42 -10.20 -23.31
N PRO A 68 -0.86 -11.46 -23.52
CA PRO A 68 -1.16 -11.92 -24.88
C PRO A 68 -2.43 -11.34 -25.46
N GLU A 69 -3.15 -10.56 -24.67
CA GLU A 69 -4.40 -9.95 -25.11
C GLU A 69 -4.14 -8.85 -26.13
N ARG A 70 -5.10 -8.66 -27.02
CA ARG A 70 -5.01 -7.61 -28.03
C ARG A 70 -4.90 -6.25 -27.34
N GLY A 71 -3.84 -5.50 -27.66
CA GLY A 71 -3.55 -4.24 -27.02
C GLY A 71 -3.01 -4.38 -25.61
N GLY A 72 -2.61 -5.60 -25.25
CA GLY A 72 -2.08 -5.87 -23.92
C GLY A 72 -0.87 -5.03 -23.59
N ARG A 73 -0.95 -4.28 -22.50
CA ARG A 73 0.14 -3.45 -22.02
C ARG A 73 0.85 -4.17 -20.90
N ARG A 74 2.14 -3.88 -20.75
CA ARG A 74 2.86 -4.34 -19.56
C ARG A 74 2.25 -3.65 -18.36
N LYS A 75 1.94 -4.45 -17.34
CA LYS A 75 1.45 -3.91 -16.08
C LYS A 75 2.61 -3.45 -15.24
N LYS A 76 2.46 -2.28 -14.64
CA LYS A 76 3.45 -1.76 -13.70
C LYS A 76 3.17 -2.41 -12.34
N HIS A 77 4.11 -3.21 -11.90
CA HIS A 77 4.01 -3.89 -10.60
C HIS A 77 4.78 -3.10 -9.56
N TYR A 78 4.28 -3.11 -8.34
CA TYR A 78 4.85 -2.35 -7.25
C TYR A 78 5.33 -3.31 -6.16
N ARG A 79 6.43 -2.94 -5.54
CA ARG A 79 7.02 -3.73 -4.47
C ARG A 79 7.40 -2.79 -3.33
N LEU A 80 7.19 -3.26 -2.11
CA LEU A 80 7.60 -2.51 -0.92
C LEU A 80 9.12 -2.43 -0.88
N ALA A 81 9.65 -1.21 -0.82
CA ALA A 81 11.08 -1.00 -0.62
C ALA A 81 11.42 -1.17 0.86
N ALA A 82 12.70 -1.34 1.18
CA ALA A 82 13.14 -1.47 2.57
C ALA A 82 12.72 -0.25 3.40
N ALA A 83 12.83 0.95 2.84
CA ALA A 83 12.39 2.17 3.51
C ALA A 83 10.88 2.17 3.75
N GLY A 84 10.11 1.63 2.81
CA GLY A 84 8.65 1.50 2.96
C GLY A 84 8.30 0.53 4.06
N GLN A 85 9.02 -0.58 4.15
CA GLN A 85 8.81 -1.56 5.21
C GLN A 85 9.05 -0.93 6.59
N ARG A 86 10.14 -0.18 6.72
CA ARG A 86 10.46 0.50 7.99
C ARG A 86 9.40 1.53 8.36
N ALA A 87 8.98 2.35 7.39
CA ALA A 87 7.97 3.38 7.63
C ALA A 87 6.63 2.75 8.04
N LEU A 88 6.24 1.67 7.37
CA LEU A 88 4.99 0.99 7.67
C LEU A 88 5.02 0.34 9.06
N LYS A 89 6.10 -0.36 9.38
CA LYS A 89 6.27 -0.96 10.71
C LYS A 89 6.21 0.10 11.81
N HIS A 90 6.85 1.22 11.58
CA HIS A 90 6.84 2.32 12.55
C HIS A 90 5.42 2.87 12.76
N SER A 91 4.68 3.07 11.68
CA SER A 91 3.30 3.54 11.77
C SER A 91 2.40 2.57 12.52
N ILE A 92 2.50 1.28 12.20
CA ILE A 92 1.69 0.24 12.86
C ILE A 92 2.06 0.16 14.34
N SER A 93 3.35 0.20 14.64
CA SER A 93 3.84 0.14 16.02
C SER A 93 3.29 1.31 16.84
N GLY A 94 3.29 2.51 16.26
CA GLY A 94 2.76 3.68 16.94
C GLY A 94 1.27 3.55 17.22
N LEU A 95 0.50 3.11 16.23
CA LEU A 95 -0.94 2.89 16.41
C LEU A 95 -1.21 1.83 17.46
N ARG A 96 -0.45 0.74 17.42
CA ARG A 96 -0.61 -0.34 18.41
C ARG A 96 -0.31 0.15 19.82
N SER A 97 0.75 0.93 19.98
CA SER A 97 1.10 1.51 21.29
C SER A 97 -0.02 2.40 21.82
N MET A 98 -0.65 3.18 20.95
CA MET A 98 -1.75 4.05 21.34
C MET A 98 -2.98 3.27 21.79
N THR A 99 -3.10 2.01 21.37
CA THR A 99 -4.25 1.18 21.75
C THR A 99 -3.98 0.30 22.95
N GLU A 100 -2.74 0.26 23.46
CA GLU A 100 -2.41 -0.55 24.63
C GLU A 100 -3.20 -0.11 25.85
N GLY A 101 -3.72 -1.09 26.61
CA GLY A 101 -4.49 -0.82 27.81
C GLY A 101 -5.94 -0.44 27.56
N LEU A 102 -6.36 -0.34 26.30
CA LEU A 102 -7.74 -0.03 25.96
C LEU A 102 -8.58 -1.30 25.89
N ASP A 103 -9.90 -1.12 25.88
CA ASP A 103 -10.83 -2.22 25.66
C ASP A 103 -10.55 -2.93 24.36
N ALA A 104 -10.95 -4.20 24.29
CA ALA A 104 -10.75 -5.03 23.10
C ALA A 104 -11.29 -4.38 21.82
N ASP A 105 -12.34 -3.58 21.94
CA ASP A 105 -12.94 -2.88 20.79
C ASP A 105 -11.96 -1.92 20.10
N PHE A 106 -10.99 -1.40 20.84
CA PHE A 106 -10.06 -0.40 20.35
C PHE A 106 -8.63 -0.91 20.18
N ARG A 107 -8.37 -2.14 20.52
CA ARG A 107 -7.00 -2.69 20.41
C ARG A 107 -6.73 -3.21 19.01
N LEU A 108 -5.55 -2.89 18.51
CA LEU A 108 -5.06 -3.46 17.28
C LEU A 108 -4.48 -4.85 17.51
#